data_a1657da732997e30e1fd2f61a894b083
#
_entry.id   a1657da732997e30e1fd2f61a894b083
#
_cell.length_a   1.000
_cell.length_b   1.000
_cell.length_c   1.000
_cell.angle_alpha   90.00
_cell.angle_beta   90.00
_cell.angle_gamma   90.00
#
_symmetry.space_group_name_H-M   'P 1'
#
loop_
_entity.id
_entity.type
_entity.pdbx_description
1 polymer ?
#
loop_
_entity_poly.entity_id
_entity_poly.type
_entity_poly.pdbx_seq_one_letter_code
_entity_poly.pdbx_strand_id
1 'polypeptide(L)'
;LYELKHFFELLKLAQKHTTEITTIQRAYKLYLLKKINKLHGPAFTNRKLCKNSEDFVTYEPIQYIHPNKFYSFRDENDSCIYGFNIESLIEYIRCYKCKKIVNPYNNMPLSFDTMQNIITAFNLFRKYKLLVKRRRVSHLSPENKMKDKALHVFQRIDILGNYTDVSWFLDLNIYQLKTLYKEAEDIWNYRAQHLTPQIRRKHIPKNDAFLLKPYKINGMTDKLQIQNIILDEFMKFITEGETEEECKTGALWMLTALVKVSPAQSEVMGWLVQ
;
A
#
# COMPACT_ATOMS: atom_id res chain seq x y z
N LEU A 1 25.83 0.33 45.10
CA LEU A 1 27.19 -0.19 45.36
C LEU A 1 27.27 -1.71 45.07
N TYR A 2 26.25 -2.52 45.41
CA TYR A 2 26.20 -3.97 45.20
C TYR A 2 26.14 -4.32 43.69
N GLU A 3 25.30 -3.65 42.93
CA GLU A 3 25.16 -3.84 41.46
C GLU A 3 26.45 -3.47 40.70
N LEU A 4 27.14 -2.42 41.12
CA LEU A 4 28.43 -2.03 40.54
C LEU A 4 29.52 -3.08 40.81
N LYS A 5 29.62 -3.62 42.03
CA LYS A 5 30.55 -4.70 42.34
C LYS A 5 30.29 -5.93 41.48
N HIS A 6 29.06 -6.36 41.38
CA HIS A 6 28.65 -7.48 40.54
C HIS A 6 28.97 -7.25 39.06
N PHE A 7 28.75 -6.04 38.56
CA PHE A 7 29.10 -5.67 37.19
C PHE A 7 30.63 -5.75 36.95
N PHE A 8 31.46 -5.29 37.87
CA PHE A 8 32.90 -5.40 37.76
C PHE A 8 33.40 -6.85 37.82
N GLU A 9 32.77 -7.71 38.61
CA GLU A 9 33.11 -9.14 38.66
C GLU A 9 32.76 -9.80 37.31
N LEU A 10 31.61 -9.50 36.73
CA LEU A 10 31.23 -9.99 35.39
C LEU A 10 32.20 -9.49 34.31
N LEU A 11 32.67 -8.24 34.37
CA LEU A 11 33.67 -7.73 33.44
C LEU A 11 35.02 -8.46 33.56
N LYS A 12 35.47 -8.72 34.76
CA LYS A 12 36.71 -9.50 34.98
C LYS A 12 36.58 -10.91 34.47
N LEU A 13 35.44 -11.56 34.69
CA LEU A 13 35.15 -12.89 34.19
C LEU A 13 35.11 -12.91 32.65
N ALA A 14 34.47 -11.89 32.02
CA ALA A 14 34.43 -11.73 30.58
C ALA A 14 35.83 -11.51 29.99
N GLN A 15 36.67 -10.75 30.62
CA GLN A 15 38.08 -10.56 30.21
C GLN A 15 38.88 -11.85 30.26
N LYS A 16 38.66 -12.66 31.31
CA LYS A 16 39.34 -13.97 31.45
C LYS A 16 38.95 -14.97 30.40
N HIS A 17 37.69 -14.91 29.91
CA HIS A 17 37.11 -15.86 28.92
C HIS A 17 36.84 -15.20 27.55
N THR A 18 37.67 -14.22 27.17
CA THR A 18 37.45 -13.45 25.92
C THR A 18 37.45 -14.34 24.67
N THR A 19 38.28 -15.36 24.62
CA THR A 19 38.40 -16.30 23.47
C THR A 19 37.15 -17.13 23.30
N GLU A 20 36.62 -17.67 24.38
CA GLU A 20 35.42 -18.51 24.41
C GLU A 20 34.20 -17.64 24.09
N ILE A 21 34.08 -16.48 24.70
CA ILE A 21 33.00 -15.52 24.44
C ILE A 21 33.00 -15.10 22.97
N THR A 22 34.16 -14.78 22.40
CA THR A 22 34.29 -14.39 21.00
C THR A 22 33.89 -15.54 20.06
N THR A 23 34.24 -16.77 20.41
CA THR A 23 33.86 -17.97 19.65
C THR A 23 32.34 -18.17 19.65
N ILE A 24 31.71 -18.04 20.82
CA ILE A 24 30.24 -18.13 20.95
C ILE A 24 29.56 -17.01 20.14
N GLN A 25 30.05 -15.78 20.24
CA GLN A 25 29.52 -14.64 19.49
C GLN A 25 29.63 -14.84 17.98
N ARG A 26 30.76 -15.36 17.49
CA ARG A 26 30.94 -15.69 16.06
C ARG A 26 29.99 -16.79 15.61
N ALA A 27 29.87 -17.86 16.35
CA ALA A 27 28.97 -18.96 16.06
C ALA A 27 27.50 -18.47 16.03
N TYR A 28 27.10 -17.67 17.01
CA TYR A 28 25.77 -17.08 17.07
C TYR A 28 25.50 -16.11 15.90
N LYS A 29 26.49 -15.26 15.55
CA LYS A 29 26.40 -14.39 14.36
C LYS A 29 26.17 -15.20 13.08
N LEU A 30 26.96 -16.27 12.89
CA LEU A 30 26.81 -17.15 11.71
C LEU A 30 25.45 -17.83 11.67
N TYR A 31 24.95 -18.29 12.82
CA TYR A 31 23.60 -18.85 12.93
C TYR A 31 22.53 -17.81 12.55
N LEU A 32 22.62 -16.59 13.08
CA LEU A 32 21.70 -15.50 12.75
C LEU A 32 21.74 -15.14 11.26
N LEU A 33 22.94 -15.04 10.66
CA LEU A 33 23.10 -14.76 9.24
C LEU A 33 22.44 -15.83 8.37
N LYS A 34 22.66 -17.11 8.67
CA LYS A 34 21.99 -18.21 7.96
C LYS A 34 20.48 -18.14 8.09
N LYS A 35 19.98 -17.87 9.29
CA LYS A 35 18.54 -17.72 9.54
C LYS A 35 17.95 -16.53 8.81
N ILE A 36 18.63 -15.38 8.83
CA ILE A 36 18.19 -14.16 8.13
C ILE A 36 18.18 -14.39 6.61
N ASN A 37 19.25 -14.98 6.05
CA ASN A 37 19.31 -15.28 4.61
C ASN A 37 18.14 -16.18 4.17
N LYS A 38 17.82 -17.20 4.98
CA LYS A 38 16.65 -18.06 4.71
C LYS A 38 15.34 -17.31 4.73
N LEU A 39 15.23 -16.29 5.60
CA LEU A 39 14.02 -15.47 5.74
C LEU A 39 13.81 -14.51 4.56
N HIS A 40 14.86 -14.11 3.85
CA HIS A 40 14.75 -13.24 2.67
C HIS A 40 14.21 -13.96 1.42
N GLY A 41 14.11 -15.30 1.48
CA GLY A 41 13.59 -16.11 0.40
C GLY A 41 14.63 -16.49 -0.66
N PRO A 42 14.21 -17.23 -1.71
CA PRO A 42 15.09 -17.94 -2.62
C PRO A 42 15.97 -17.06 -3.52
N ALA A 43 15.56 -15.81 -3.80
CA ALA A 43 16.30 -14.90 -4.67
C ALA A 43 17.23 -13.94 -3.92
N PHE A 44 17.41 -14.10 -2.63
CA PHE A 44 18.20 -13.15 -1.82
C PHE A 44 19.65 -13.01 -2.30
N THR A 45 20.29 -14.12 -2.60
CA THR A 45 21.69 -14.16 -3.09
C THR A 45 21.80 -13.91 -4.59
N ASN A 46 20.78 -14.25 -5.35
CA ASN A 46 20.74 -14.06 -6.79
C ASN A 46 19.38 -13.49 -7.23
N ARG A 47 19.30 -12.18 -7.29
CA ARG A 47 18.07 -11.45 -7.64
C ARG A 47 17.64 -11.59 -9.10
N LYS A 48 18.54 -12.08 -9.98
CA LYS A 48 18.21 -12.39 -11.37
C LYS A 48 17.21 -13.55 -11.50
N LEU A 49 16.99 -14.29 -10.43
CA LEU A 49 15.96 -15.35 -10.37
C LEU A 49 14.54 -14.79 -10.27
N CYS A 50 14.39 -13.50 -9.94
CA CYS A 50 13.08 -12.86 -9.90
C CYS A 50 12.55 -12.65 -11.32
N LYS A 51 11.26 -12.97 -11.51
CA LYS A 51 10.55 -12.75 -12.77
C LYS A 51 10.28 -11.27 -13.01
N ASN A 52 10.02 -10.51 -11.95
CA ASN A 52 9.79 -9.07 -12.01
C ASN A 52 11.11 -8.28 -11.98
N SER A 53 11.13 -7.14 -12.67
CA SER A 53 12.29 -6.25 -12.77
C SER A 53 12.34 -5.21 -11.65
N GLU A 54 11.19 -4.82 -11.11
CA GLU A 54 11.04 -3.72 -10.15
C GLU A 54 9.97 -4.02 -9.09
N ASP A 55 9.95 -3.26 -8.01
CA ASP A 55 8.94 -3.35 -6.95
C ASP A 55 7.66 -2.63 -7.38
N PHE A 56 6.51 -3.24 -7.13
CA PHE A 56 5.20 -2.77 -7.62
C PHE A 56 4.68 -1.47 -6.98
N VAL A 57 5.27 -1.03 -5.86
CA VAL A 57 4.89 0.22 -5.16
C VAL A 57 5.94 1.30 -5.34
N THR A 58 7.22 0.95 -5.15
CA THR A 58 8.30 1.94 -5.18
C THR A 58 8.91 2.11 -6.56
N TYR A 59 8.62 1.21 -7.52
CA TYR A 59 9.24 1.13 -8.84
C TYR A 59 10.78 1.05 -8.79
N GLU A 60 11.32 0.72 -7.61
CA GLU A 60 12.74 0.51 -7.43
C GLU A 60 13.15 -0.80 -8.11
N PRO A 61 14.15 -0.81 -8.99
CA PRO A 61 14.61 -2.05 -9.60
C PRO A 61 15.02 -3.06 -8.54
N ILE A 62 14.57 -4.32 -8.70
CA ILE A 62 14.80 -5.40 -7.73
C ILE A 62 16.26 -5.55 -7.32
N GLN A 63 17.19 -5.28 -8.25
CA GLN A 63 18.61 -5.38 -8.00
C GLN A 63 19.14 -4.34 -7.01
N TYR A 64 18.49 -3.19 -6.90
CA TYR A 64 18.91 -2.05 -6.06
C TYR A 64 18.18 -1.99 -4.72
N ILE A 65 17.11 -2.74 -4.53
CA ILE A 65 16.44 -2.81 -3.23
C ILE A 65 17.48 -3.17 -2.16
N HIS A 66 17.53 -2.37 -1.09
CA HIS A 66 18.49 -2.61 -0.01
C HIS A 66 18.35 -4.04 0.55
N PRO A 67 19.45 -4.80 0.78
CA PRO A 67 19.39 -6.19 1.25
C PRO A 67 18.47 -6.42 2.44
N ASN A 68 18.47 -5.51 3.41
CA ASN A 68 17.62 -5.61 4.60
C ASN A 68 16.12 -5.43 4.33
N LYS A 69 15.75 -4.94 3.15
CA LYS A 69 14.35 -4.72 2.75
C LYS A 69 13.90 -5.70 1.67
N PHE A 70 14.84 -6.37 1.06
CA PHE A 70 14.53 -7.32 0.00
C PHE A 70 13.90 -8.59 0.58
N TYR A 71 12.82 -9.03 -0.04
CA TYR A 71 12.14 -10.28 0.25
C TYR A 71 11.72 -10.94 -1.06
N SER A 72 11.77 -12.25 -1.12
CA SER A 72 11.32 -13.01 -2.29
C SER A 72 10.60 -14.28 -1.87
N PHE A 73 9.66 -14.71 -2.68
CA PHE A 73 8.99 -16.00 -2.52
C PHE A 73 8.76 -16.65 -3.88
N ARG A 74 8.61 -17.98 -3.85
CA ARG A 74 8.15 -18.73 -5.02
C ARG A 74 6.62 -18.78 -4.97
N ASP A 75 5.97 -18.31 -6.03
CA ASP A 75 4.53 -18.41 -6.13
C ASP A 75 4.13 -19.84 -6.51
N GLU A 76 3.18 -20.42 -5.77
CA GLU A 76 2.72 -21.80 -5.97
C GLU A 76 1.92 -21.97 -7.26
N ASN A 77 1.30 -20.89 -7.76
CA ASN A 77 0.44 -20.93 -8.92
C ASN A 77 1.21 -21.02 -10.25
N ASP A 78 2.33 -20.29 -10.38
CA ASP A 78 3.12 -20.24 -11.61
C ASP A 78 4.57 -20.74 -11.41
N SER A 79 4.92 -21.17 -10.19
CA SER A 79 6.25 -21.64 -9.80
C SER A 79 7.37 -20.60 -10.01
N CYS A 80 7.03 -19.35 -10.33
CA CYS A 80 7.98 -18.28 -10.53
C CYS A 80 8.41 -17.65 -9.19
N ILE A 81 9.60 -17.05 -9.17
CA ILE A 81 10.08 -16.31 -8.00
C ILE A 81 9.83 -14.83 -8.23
N TYR A 82 9.23 -14.17 -7.24
CA TYR A 82 8.97 -12.75 -7.25
C TYR A 82 9.74 -12.06 -6.12
N GLY A 83 10.33 -10.92 -6.43
CA GLY A 83 11.08 -10.07 -5.49
C GLY A 83 10.29 -8.83 -5.12
N PHE A 84 10.43 -8.40 -3.87
CA PHE A 84 9.67 -7.28 -3.31
C PHE A 84 10.52 -6.48 -2.33
N ASN A 85 10.16 -5.23 -2.17
CA ASN A 85 10.43 -4.51 -0.94
C ASN A 85 9.43 -5.00 0.12
N ILE A 86 9.90 -5.59 1.21
CA ILE A 86 9.03 -6.18 2.24
C ILE A 86 8.12 -5.14 2.90
N GLU A 87 8.53 -3.88 2.97
CA GLU A 87 7.69 -2.80 3.51
C GLU A 87 6.51 -2.52 2.59
N SER A 88 6.72 -2.49 1.25
CA SER A 88 5.67 -2.36 0.25
C SER A 88 4.68 -3.53 0.31
N LEU A 89 5.21 -4.73 0.39
CA LEU A 89 4.39 -5.95 0.42
C LEU A 89 3.52 -6.05 1.69
N ILE A 90 4.04 -5.66 2.85
CA ILE A 90 3.25 -5.63 4.10
C ILE A 90 2.21 -4.54 4.08
N GLU A 91 2.51 -3.38 3.51
CA GLU A 91 1.54 -2.29 3.38
C GLU A 91 0.38 -2.71 2.49
N TYR A 92 0.69 -3.36 1.36
CA TYR A 92 -0.28 -3.97 0.48
C TYR A 92 -1.17 -4.99 1.21
N ILE A 93 -0.61 -5.96 1.92
CA ILE A 93 -1.36 -6.96 2.68
C ILE A 93 -2.28 -6.31 3.72
N ARG A 94 -1.85 -5.24 4.38
CA ARG A 94 -2.64 -4.52 5.40
C ARG A 94 -3.83 -3.77 4.81
N CYS A 95 -3.71 -3.28 3.60
CA CYS A 95 -4.81 -2.61 2.91
C CYS A 95 -5.95 -3.57 2.56
N TYR A 96 -5.67 -4.87 2.46
CA TYR A 96 -6.64 -5.91 2.08
C TYR A 96 -7.27 -6.62 3.29
N LYS A 97 -7.81 -5.88 4.25
CA LYS A 97 -8.33 -6.42 5.54
C LYS A 97 -9.39 -7.52 5.44
N CYS A 98 -10.06 -7.71 4.32
CA CYS A 98 -11.21 -8.62 4.19
C CYS A 98 -11.28 -9.43 2.88
N LYS A 99 -10.22 -9.50 2.06
CA LYS A 99 -10.30 -10.10 0.71
C LYS A 99 -9.15 -11.08 0.45
N LYS A 100 -9.35 -11.97 -0.55
CA LYS A 100 -8.26 -12.80 -1.07
C LYS A 100 -7.13 -11.90 -1.55
N ILE A 101 -6.00 -11.96 -0.87
CA ILE A 101 -4.79 -11.20 -1.23
C ILE A 101 -4.19 -11.90 -2.45
N VAL A 102 -3.92 -11.15 -3.49
CA VAL A 102 -3.34 -11.65 -4.74
C VAL A 102 -1.89 -11.20 -4.89
N ASN A 103 -1.11 -11.94 -5.66
CA ASN A 103 0.23 -11.50 -6.05
C ASN A 103 0.08 -10.34 -7.06
N PRO A 104 0.68 -9.16 -6.80
CA PRO A 104 0.53 -7.97 -7.66
C PRO A 104 0.99 -8.15 -9.10
N TYR A 105 1.80 -9.17 -9.39
CA TYR A 105 2.39 -9.38 -10.72
C TYR A 105 1.64 -10.39 -11.60
N ASN A 106 0.94 -11.37 -11.00
CA ASN A 106 0.22 -12.38 -11.77
C ASN A 106 -1.27 -12.44 -11.42
N ASN A 107 -1.74 -11.61 -10.50
CA ASN A 107 -3.13 -11.55 -10.01
C ASN A 107 -3.67 -12.88 -9.44
N MET A 108 -2.78 -13.84 -9.14
CA MET A 108 -3.17 -15.10 -8.54
C MET A 108 -3.23 -15.00 -7.01
N PRO A 109 -4.17 -15.70 -6.35
CA PRO A 109 -4.30 -15.64 -4.90
C PRO A 109 -3.06 -16.17 -4.20
N LEU A 110 -2.59 -15.44 -3.19
CA LEU A 110 -1.51 -15.91 -2.32
C LEU A 110 -2.03 -16.98 -1.37
N SER A 111 -1.24 -18.05 -1.19
CA SER A 111 -1.57 -19.09 -0.19
C SER A 111 -1.46 -18.53 1.22
N PHE A 112 -2.21 -19.14 2.13
CA PHE A 112 -2.16 -18.78 3.56
C PHE A 112 -0.73 -18.89 4.12
N ASP A 113 -0.01 -19.95 3.74
CA ASP A 113 1.36 -20.18 4.19
C ASP A 113 2.33 -19.11 3.68
N THR A 114 2.19 -18.70 2.42
CA THR A 114 2.98 -17.58 1.86
C THR A 114 2.72 -16.29 2.62
N MET A 115 1.47 -15.96 2.93
CA MET A 115 1.11 -14.78 3.70
C MET A 115 1.70 -14.82 5.12
N GLN A 116 1.60 -15.96 5.81
CA GLN A 116 2.17 -16.14 7.15
C GLN A 116 3.70 -16.00 7.14
N ASN A 117 4.35 -16.53 6.11
CA ASN A 117 5.80 -16.40 5.93
C ASN A 117 6.22 -14.94 5.72
N ILE A 118 5.48 -14.17 4.92
CA ILE A 118 5.73 -12.74 4.70
C ILE A 118 5.62 -11.96 6.03
N ILE A 119 4.53 -12.17 6.78
CA ILE A 119 4.29 -11.51 8.07
C ILE A 119 5.38 -11.87 9.08
N THR A 120 5.75 -13.15 9.14
CA THR A 120 6.79 -13.65 10.03
C THR A 120 8.15 -13.05 9.68
N ALA A 121 8.52 -13.02 8.40
CA ALA A 121 9.75 -12.40 7.93
C ALA A 121 9.81 -10.92 8.30
N PHE A 122 8.73 -10.17 8.05
CA PHE A 122 8.66 -8.75 8.40
C PHE A 122 8.82 -8.51 9.91
N ASN A 123 8.15 -9.30 10.75
CA ASN A 123 8.25 -9.16 12.20
C ASN A 123 9.66 -9.47 12.70
N LEU A 124 10.33 -10.46 12.12
CA LEU A 124 11.71 -10.79 12.44
C LEU A 124 12.68 -9.70 11.98
N PHE A 125 12.50 -9.14 10.78
CA PHE A 125 13.30 -8.01 10.30
C PHE A 125 13.17 -6.80 11.22
N ARG A 126 11.96 -6.52 11.72
CA ARG A 126 11.74 -5.48 12.74
C ARG A 126 12.42 -5.80 14.06
N LYS A 127 12.27 -7.05 14.55
CA LYS A 127 12.86 -7.50 15.82
C LYS A 127 14.37 -7.36 15.81
N TYR A 128 15.02 -7.74 14.72
CA TYR A 128 16.48 -7.66 14.58
C TYR A 128 16.97 -6.28 14.12
N LYS A 129 16.10 -5.28 14.04
CA LYS A 129 16.42 -3.91 13.58
C LYS A 129 17.07 -3.88 12.18
N LEU A 130 16.78 -4.88 11.35
CA LEU A 130 17.26 -4.91 9.97
C LEU A 130 16.54 -3.86 9.13
N LEU A 131 15.24 -3.67 9.36
CA LEU A 131 14.53 -2.54 8.80
C LEU A 131 15.03 -1.30 9.51
N VAL A 132 15.84 -0.53 8.82
CA VAL A 132 16.13 0.85 9.23
C VAL A 132 14.76 1.48 9.43
N LYS A 133 14.46 2.01 10.64
CA LYS A 133 13.27 2.85 10.81
C LYS A 133 13.29 3.76 9.59
N ARG A 134 12.30 3.65 8.70
CA ARG A 134 12.07 4.75 7.76
C ARG A 134 12.16 5.97 8.68
N ARG A 135 13.21 6.78 8.59
CA ARG A 135 12.97 8.18 8.75
C ARG A 135 11.76 8.35 7.87
N ARG A 136 10.58 8.54 8.48
CA ARG A 136 9.47 9.06 7.71
C ARG A 136 10.17 10.08 6.87
N VAL A 137 10.23 9.84 5.55
CA VAL A 137 10.75 10.85 4.66
C VAL A 137 9.69 11.92 4.77
N SER A 138 9.84 12.70 5.86
CA SER A 138 9.01 13.87 6.17
C SER A 138 9.24 14.97 5.13
N HIS A 139 9.91 14.62 4.04
CA HIS A 139 10.29 15.48 2.94
C HIS A 139 9.84 14.97 1.56
N LEU A 140 8.90 14.03 1.47
CA LEU A 140 8.06 14.04 0.29
C LEU A 140 7.33 15.38 0.33
N SER A 141 7.55 16.22 -0.68
CA SER A 141 6.78 17.45 -0.81
C SER A 141 5.30 17.11 -0.67
N PRO A 142 4.46 18.02 -0.17
CA PRO A 142 3.02 17.79 -0.09
C PRO A 142 2.44 17.28 -1.42
N GLU A 143 3.00 17.73 -2.54
CA GLU A 143 2.68 17.29 -3.90
C GLU A 143 2.98 15.82 -4.15
N ASN A 144 4.16 15.33 -3.74
CA ASN A 144 4.52 13.92 -3.91
C ASN A 144 3.66 13.00 -3.03
N LYS A 145 3.31 13.44 -1.82
CA LYS A 145 2.36 12.70 -0.97
C LYS A 145 0.99 12.59 -1.60
N MET A 146 0.53 13.65 -2.25
CA MET A 146 -0.75 13.66 -2.96
C MET A 146 -0.69 12.76 -4.19
N LYS A 147 0.41 12.80 -4.97
CA LYS A 147 0.62 11.89 -6.11
C LYS A 147 0.62 10.42 -5.70
N ASP A 148 1.32 10.07 -4.62
CA ASP A 148 1.32 8.71 -4.07
C ASP A 148 -0.08 8.27 -3.63
N LYS A 149 -0.85 9.19 -3.00
CA LYS A 149 -2.23 8.92 -2.61
C LYS A 149 -3.14 8.71 -3.83
N ALA A 150 -3.00 9.54 -4.86
CA ALA A 150 -3.74 9.39 -6.11
C ALA A 150 -3.44 8.04 -6.76
N LEU A 151 -2.15 7.68 -6.90
CA LEU A 151 -1.73 6.40 -7.45
C LEU A 151 -2.36 5.23 -6.68
N HIS A 152 -2.35 5.28 -5.36
CA HIS A 152 -2.95 4.23 -4.52
C HIS A 152 -4.48 4.10 -4.73
N VAL A 153 -5.20 5.23 -4.87
CA VAL A 153 -6.64 5.22 -5.15
C VAL A 153 -6.91 4.58 -6.52
N PHE A 154 -6.19 4.98 -7.56
CA PHE A 154 -6.39 4.49 -8.92
C PHE A 154 -6.01 3.01 -9.07
N GLN A 155 -4.90 2.57 -8.47
CA GLN A 155 -4.57 1.15 -8.38
C GLN A 155 -5.68 0.33 -7.69
N ARG A 156 -6.32 0.91 -6.68
CA ARG A 156 -7.44 0.24 -6.02
C ARG A 156 -8.66 0.13 -6.94
N ILE A 157 -8.94 1.15 -7.75
CA ILE A 157 -9.99 1.14 -8.77
C ILE A 157 -9.70 0.06 -9.83
N ASP A 158 -8.44 -0.07 -10.26
CA ASP A 158 -8.03 -1.10 -11.24
C ASP A 158 -8.20 -2.52 -10.71
N ILE A 159 -7.88 -2.74 -9.43
CA ILE A 159 -8.09 -4.03 -8.76
C ILE A 159 -9.59 -4.41 -8.73
N LEU A 160 -10.48 -3.44 -8.71
CA LEU A 160 -11.92 -3.67 -8.78
C LEU A 160 -12.43 -3.99 -10.20
N GLY A 161 -11.51 -4.15 -11.15
CA GLY A 161 -11.82 -4.59 -12.53
C GLY A 161 -11.92 -3.45 -13.54
N ASN A 162 -11.44 -2.26 -13.21
CA ASN A 162 -11.37 -1.14 -14.14
C ASN A 162 -9.96 -0.99 -14.72
N TYR A 163 -9.84 -0.14 -15.74
CA TYR A 163 -8.57 0.20 -16.36
C TYR A 163 -8.43 1.72 -16.37
N THR A 164 -7.53 2.26 -15.55
CA THR A 164 -7.46 3.71 -15.32
C THR A 164 -6.04 4.24 -15.42
N ASP A 165 -5.92 5.53 -15.75
CA ASP A 165 -4.66 6.26 -15.69
C ASP A 165 -4.79 7.39 -14.66
N VAL A 166 -3.84 7.43 -13.73
CA VAL A 166 -3.80 8.44 -12.66
C VAL A 166 -3.66 9.87 -13.21
N SER A 167 -3.10 10.04 -14.41
CA SER A 167 -2.98 11.34 -15.07
C SER A 167 -4.33 12.00 -15.31
N TRP A 168 -5.39 11.22 -15.56
CA TRP A 168 -6.75 11.75 -15.72
C TRP A 168 -7.21 12.62 -14.55
N PHE A 169 -6.70 12.35 -13.36
CA PHE A 169 -7.00 13.12 -12.15
C PHE A 169 -5.91 14.16 -11.86
N LEU A 170 -4.63 13.83 -12.02
CA LEU A 170 -3.53 14.71 -11.65
C LEU A 170 -3.47 15.96 -12.51
N ASP A 171 -3.83 15.84 -13.78
CA ASP A 171 -3.79 16.93 -14.76
C ASP A 171 -4.96 17.90 -14.65
N LEU A 172 -5.99 17.58 -13.85
CA LEU A 172 -7.13 18.46 -13.63
C LEU A 172 -6.69 19.79 -13.02
N ASN A 173 -7.25 20.88 -13.54
CA ASN A 173 -7.11 22.19 -12.93
C ASN A 173 -8.10 22.38 -11.76
N ILE A 174 -7.97 23.48 -11.02
CA ILE A 174 -8.81 23.76 -9.83
C ILE A 174 -10.30 23.79 -10.17
N TYR A 175 -10.67 24.36 -11.30
CA TYR A 175 -12.08 24.43 -11.71
C TYR A 175 -12.64 23.03 -11.99
N GLN A 176 -11.90 22.22 -12.73
CA GLN A 176 -12.28 20.84 -13.03
C GLN A 176 -12.39 19.98 -11.74
N LEU A 177 -11.48 20.17 -10.78
CA LEU A 177 -11.55 19.48 -9.48
C LEU A 177 -12.80 19.86 -8.68
N LYS A 178 -13.18 21.15 -8.66
CA LYS A 178 -14.40 21.61 -8.01
C LYS A 178 -15.63 21.01 -8.69
N THR A 179 -15.63 20.97 -10.02
CA THR A 179 -16.69 20.34 -10.81
C THR A 179 -16.76 18.84 -10.54
N LEU A 180 -15.60 18.15 -10.49
CA LEU A 180 -15.52 16.73 -10.16
C LEU A 180 -16.16 16.41 -8.81
N TYR A 181 -15.84 17.19 -7.78
CA TYR A 181 -16.41 16.98 -6.45
C TYR A 181 -17.96 17.12 -6.49
N LYS A 182 -18.46 18.16 -7.16
CA LYS A 182 -19.91 18.39 -7.33
C LYS A 182 -20.55 17.24 -8.10
N GLU A 183 -19.99 16.83 -9.24
CA GLU A 183 -20.53 15.73 -10.04
C GLU A 183 -20.55 14.41 -9.27
N ALA A 184 -19.51 14.13 -8.48
CA ALA A 184 -19.45 12.94 -7.65
C ALA A 184 -20.52 12.98 -6.54
N GLU A 185 -20.73 14.13 -5.88
CA GLU A 185 -21.82 14.31 -4.90
C GLU A 185 -23.20 14.17 -5.55
N ASP A 186 -23.41 14.79 -6.71
CA ASP A 186 -24.66 14.71 -7.45
C ASP A 186 -24.99 13.27 -7.88
N ILE A 187 -24.01 12.52 -8.38
CA ILE A 187 -24.19 11.11 -8.73
C ILE A 187 -24.55 10.28 -7.50
N TRP A 188 -23.85 10.47 -6.39
CA TRP A 188 -24.16 9.80 -5.13
C TRP A 188 -25.59 10.10 -4.68
N ASN A 189 -25.96 11.39 -4.62
CA ASN A 189 -27.29 11.79 -4.17
C ASN A 189 -28.38 11.28 -5.12
N TYR A 190 -28.19 11.36 -6.43
CA TYR A 190 -29.14 10.86 -7.43
C TYR A 190 -29.32 9.34 -7.33
N ARG A 191 -28.22 8.58 -7.29
CA ARG A 191 -28.27 7.11 -7.17
C ARG A 191 -28.82 6.69 -5.80
N ALA A 192 -28.41 7.37 -4.75
CA ALA A 192 -28.77 7.03 -3.38
C ALA A 192 -30.23 7.42 -3.02
N GLN A 193 -30.88 8.36 -3.71
CA GLN A 193 -32.27 8.72 -3.42
C GLN A 193 -33.26 7.58 -3.71
N HIS A 194 -32.92 6.67 -4.65
CA HIS A 194 -33.70 5.51 -4.98
C HIS A 194 -33.35 4.27 -4.15
N LEU A 195 -32.28 4.34 -3.35
CA LEU A 195 -31.85 3.27 -2.47
C LEU A 195 -32.49 3.39 -1.10
N THR A 196 -32.92 2.26 -0.54
CA THR A 196 -33.34 2.27 0.87
C THR A 196 -32.14 2.64 1.77
N PRO A 197 -32.39 3.21 2.97
CA PRO A 197 -31.31 3.53 3.91
C PRO A 197 -30.39 2.34 4.22
N GLN A 198 -30.92 1.13 4.21
CA GLN A 198 -30.14 -0.10 4.40
C GLN A 198 -29.19 -0.36 3.24
N ILE A 199 -29.65 -0.26 1.97
CA ILE A 199 -28.80 -0.44 0.79
C ILE A 199 -27.75 0.67 0.71
N ARG A 200 -28.11 1.90 1.05
CA ARG A 200 -27.16 3.03 1.09
C ARG A 200 -26.01 2.76 2.06
N ARG A 201 -26.29 2.17 3.22
CA ARG A 201 -25.27 1.78 4.20
C ARG A 201 -24.37 0.63 3.74
N LYS A 202 -24.81 -0.18 2.78
CA LYS A 202 -23.94 -1.21 2.21
C LYS A 202 -22.76 -0.61 1.42
N HIS A 203 -22.99 0.51 0.75
CA HIS A 203 -21.92 1.24 0.03
C HIS A 203 -21.05 2.04 0.99
N ILE A 204 -21.66 2.80 1.90
CA ILE A 204 -20.96 3.64 2.89
C ILE A 204 -21.57 3.38 4.27
N PRO A 205 -21.00 2.44 5.05
CA PRO A 205 -21.58 2.01 6.34
C PRO A 205 -21.79 3.13 7.34
N LYS A 206 -20.87 4.11 7.38
CA LYS A 206 -20.96 5.27 8.26
C LYS A 206 -21.90 6.36 7.76
N ASN A 207 -22.36 6.25 6.51
CA ASN A 207 -23.16 7.27 5.83
C ASN A 207 -22.53 8.68 5.87
N ASP A 208 -21.21 8.75 5.78
CA ASP A 208 -20.40 9.97 5.92
C ASP A 208 -19.79 10.47 4.59
N ALA A 209 -20.35 10.03 3.45
CA ALA A 209 -19.91 10.49 2.14
C ALA A 209 -20.34 11.95 1.89
N PHE A 210 -19.43 12.74 1.31
CA PHE A 210 -19.63 14.13 0.90
C PHE A 210 -20.20 15.03 2.02
N LEU A 211 -19.65 14.89 3.23
CA LEU A 211 -20.03 15.74 4.37
C LEU A 211 -19.70 17.21 4.12
N LEU A 212 -18.65 17.47 3.34
CA LEU A 212 -18.28 18.83 2.96
C LEU A 212 -19.14 19.29 1.78
N LYS A 213 -19.96 20.32 1.99
CA LYS A 213 -20.84 20.81 0.95
C LYS A 213 -20.08 21.47 -0.20
N PRO A 214 -20.54 21.34 -1.48
CA PRO A 214 -19.86 21.88 -2.67
C PRO A 214 -19.55 23.37 -2.59
N TYR A 215 -20.40 24.18 -1.96
CA TYR A 215 -20.14 25.63 -1.81
C TYR A 215 -18.87 25.93 -1.00
N LYS A 216 -18.50 25.04 -0.03
CA LYS A 216 -17.27 25.18 0.74
C LYS A 216 -16.06 24.84 -0.13
N ILE A 217 -16.15 23.80 -0.97
CA ILE A 217 -15.11 23.46 -1.95
C ILE A 217 -14.91 24.60 -2.95
N ASN A 218 -16.00 25.23 -3.41
CA ASN A 218 -15.93 26.35 -4.33
C ASN A 218 -15.15 27.57 -3.76
N GLY A 219 -15.15 27.75 -2.46
CA GLY A 219 -14.37 28.79 -1.78
C GLY A 219 -12.87 28.47 -1.62
N MET A 220 -12.45 27.25 -1.86
CA MET A 220 -11.06 26.85 -1.70
C MET A 220 -10.20 27.26 -2.90
N THR A 221 -8.95 27.65 -2.63
CA THR A 221 -7.96 28.06 -3.63
C THR A 221 -6.75 27.15 -3.71
N ASP A 222 -6.56 26.27 -2.72
CA ASP A 222 -5.46 25.31 -2.69
C ASP A 222 -5.83 24.03 -3.46
N LYS A 223 -5.16 23.84 -4.61
CA LYS A 223 -5.35 22.66 -5.47
C LYS A 223 -5.08 21.36 -4.70
N LEU A 224 -4.00 21.30 -3.91
CA LEU A 224 -3.61 20.09 -3.18
C LEU A 224 -4.63 19.71 -2.12
N GLN A 225 -5.21 20.70 -1.45
CA GLN A 225 -6.25 20.47 -0.46
C GLN A 225 -7.49 19.88 -1.11
N ILE A 226 -7.94 20.45 -2.25
CA ILE A 226 -9.10 19.95 -2.99
C ILE A 226 -8.85 18.52 -3.48
N GLN A 227 -7.67 18.25 -4.06
CA GLN A 227 -7.29 16.90 -4.52
C GLN A 227 -7.33 15.88 -3.38
N ASN A 228 -6.80 16.23 -2.20
CA ASN A 228 -6.82 15.34 -1.05
C ASN A 228 -8.24 15.01 -0.57
N ILE A 229 -9.14 15.99 -0.56
CA ILE A 229 -10.55 15.80 -0.18
C ILE A 229 -11.24 14.84 -1.15
N ILE A 230 -11.05 15.04 -2.46
CA ILE A 230 -11.65 14.17 -3.49
C ILE A 230 -11.15 12.75 -3.37
N LEU A 231 -9.82 12.56 -3.19
CA LEU A 231 -9.25 11.23 -3.04
C LEU A 231 -9.71 10.53 -1.76
N ASP A 232 -9.99 11.28 -0.66
CA ASP A 232 -10.55 10.69 0.55
C ASP A 232 -11.99 10.21 0.33
N GLU A 233 -12.80 10.97 -0.41
CA GLU A 233 -14.15 10.52 -0.79
C GLU A 233 -14.08 9.30 -1.72
N PHE A 234 -13.25 9.33 -2.77
CA PHE A 234 -13.08 8.17 -3.67
C PHE A 234 -12.67 6.91 -2.89
N MET A 235 -11.74 7.06 -1.93
CA MET A 235 -11.29 5.94 -1.11
C MET A 235 -12.44 5.29 -0.33
N LYS A 236 -13.38 6.06 0.22
CA LYS A 236 -14.56 5.52 0.91
C LYS A 236 -15.35 4.59 -0.02
N PHE A 237 -15.69 5.07 -1.22
CA PHE A 237 -16.50 4.30 -2.18
C PHE A 237 -15.83 3.01 -2.66
N ILE A 238 -14.50 2.98 -2.73
CA ILE A 238 -13.75 1.82 -3.24
C ILE A 238 -13.26 0.86 -2.14
N THR A 239 -13.47 1.21 -0.85
CA THR A 239 -12.96 0.38 0.26
C THR A 239 -13.95 0.08 1.37
N GLU A 240 -14.96 0.92 1.59
CA GLU A 240 -15.87 0.79 2.74
C GLU A 240 -17.11 -0.04 2.43
N GLY A 241 -17.39 -0.37 1.16
CA GLY A 241 -18.52 -1.21 0.78
C GLY A 241 -18.52 -2.56 1.51
N GLU A 242 -19.71 -3.03 1.87
CA GLU A 242 -19.90 -4.30 2.62
C GLU A 242 -19.35 -5.49 1.84
N THR A 243 -19.51 -5.49 0.52
CA THR A 243 -18.96 -6.51 -0.38
C THR A 243 -18.15 -5.88 -1.51
N GLU A 244 -17.50 -6.72 -2.32
CA GLU A 244 -16.76 -6.27 -3.50
C GLU A 244 -17.63 -5.62 -4.55
N GLU A 245 -18.87 -6.08 -4.70
CA GLU A 245 -19.80 -5.55 -5.66
C GLU A 245 -20.20 -4.09 -5.35
N GLU A 246 -20.41 -3.75 -4.06
CA GLU A 246 -20.65 -2.38 -3.66
C GLU A 246 -19.40 -1.49 -3.90
N CYS A 247 -18.19 -2.02 -3.67
CA CYS A 247 -16.96 -1.29 -4.00
C CYS A 247 -16.78 -1.10 -5.51
N LYS A 248 -17.09 -2.11 -6.35
CA LYS A 248 -17.06 -2.00 -7.81
C LYS A 248 -18.06 -0.94 -8.30
N THR A 249 -19.27 -0.98 -7.77
CA THR A 249 -20.31 0.01 -8.08
C THR A 249 -19.87 1.41 -7.66
N GLY A 250 -19.29 1.56 -6.47
CA GLY A 250 -18.74 2.82 -6.00
C GLY A 250 -17.62 3.35 -6.89
N ALA A 251 -16.72 2.47 -7.35
CA ALA A 251 -15.66 2.83 -8.30
C ALA A 251 -16.25 3.38 -9.62
N LEU A 252 -17.28 2.71 -10.18
CA LEU A 252 -17.94 3.17 -11.40
C LEU A 252 -18.61 4.53 -11.23
N TRP A 253 -19.22 4.83 -10.08
CA TRP A 253 -19.80 6.15 -9.82
C TRP A 253 -18.73 7.24 -9.81
N MET A 254 -17.59 6.98 -9.17
CA MET A 254 -16.48 7.95 -9.13
C MET A 254 -15.85 8.13 -10.51
N LEU A 255 -15.70 7.07 -11.29
CA LEU A 255 -15.22 7.15 -12.67
C LEU A 255 -16.20 7.88 -13.58
N THR A 256 -17.52 7.69 -13.39
CA THR A 256 -18.55 8.44 -14.12
C THR A 256 -18.45 9.94 -13.89
N ALA A 257 -18.20 10.36 -12.63
CA ALA A 257 -17.96 11.77 -12.32
C ALA A 257 -16.68 12.29 -12.98
N LEU A 258 -15.62 11.50 -12.99
CA LEU A 258 -14.33 11.88 -13.56
C LEU A 258 -14.38 12.00 -15.09
N VAL A 259 -15.12 11.12 -15.79
CA VAL A 259 -15.33 11.20 -17.26
C VAL A 259 -15.94 12.54 -17.68
N LYS A 260 -16.84 13.10 -16.85
CA LYS A 260 -17.49 14.38 -17.17
C LYS A 260 -16.53 15.58 -17.14
N VAL A 261 -15.38 15.46 -16.49
CA VAL A 261 -14.45 16.58 -16.27
C VAL A 261 -13.08 16.37 -16.87
N SER A 262 -12.69 15.11 -17.15
CA SER A 262 -11.41 14.75 -17.75
C SER A 262 -11.58 14.42 -19.24
N PRO A 263 -11.09 15.27 -20.16
CA PRO A 263 -11.17 14.99 -21.59
C PRO A 263 -10.46 13.68 -21.97
N ALA A 264 -9.27 13.43 -21.41
CA ALA A 264 -8.51 12.23 -21.69
C ALA A 264 -9.25 10.95 -21.28
N GLN A 265 -9.94 10.95 -20.15
CA GLN A 265 -10.77 9.80 -19.75
C GLN A 265 -12.03 9.66 -20.61
N SER A 266 -12.64 10.79 -21.01
CA SER A 266 -13.83 10.79 -21.85
C SER A 266 -13.60 10.10 -23.20
N GLU A 267 -12.39 10.19 -23.75
CA GLU A 267 -12.01 9.47 -24.97
C GLU A 267 -11.98 7.95 -24.79
N VAL A 268 -11.62 7.47 -23.60
CA VAL A 268 -11.45 6.04 -23.31
C VAL A 268 -12.71 5.42 -22.71
N MET A 269 -13.39 6.13 -21.81
CA MET A 269 -14.49 5.61 -20.99
C MET A 269 -15.81 6.41 -21.19
N GLY A 270 -15.98 7.14 -22.30
CA GLY A 270 -17.16 7.96 -22.57
C GLY A 270 -18.49 7.19 -22.53
N TRP A 271 -18.45 5.86 -22.68
CA TRP A 271 -19.61 4.99 -22.53
C TRP A 271 -20.23 4.99 -21.12
N LEU A 272 -19.52 5.43 -20.09
CA LEU A 272 -20.05 5.56 -18.72
C LEU A 272 -21.11 6.66 -18.55
N VAL A 273 -21.18 7.61 -19.48
CA VAL A 273 -22.10 8.77 -19.41
C VAL A 273 -23.15 8.77 -20.52
N GLN A 274 -23.15 7.77 -21.39
CA GLN A 274 -24.20 7.49 -22.36
C GLN A 274 -25.35 6.73 -21.68
#